data_b5be585778a218b85d1577fea46a7712
#
_entry.id   b5be585778a218b85d1577fea46a7712
#
_cell.length_a   1.000
_cell.length_b   1.000
_cell.length_c   1.000
_cell.angle_alpha   90.00
_cell.angle_beta   90.00
_cell.angle_gamma   90.00
#
_symmetry.space_group_name_H-M   'P 1'
#
loop_
_entity.id
_entity.type
_entity.pdbx_description
1 polymer ?
#
loop_
_entity_poly.entity_id
_entity_poly.type
_entity_poly.pdbx_seq_one_letter_code
_entity_poly.pdbx_strand_id
1 'polypeptide(L)'
;MDDINSWVKKETNGMIQKPLEEPPSPDSVMYLINALSFDGEWREIYEKDQILKRTFNAENGEQQPAQFMYSTEAVCLESPYGTGFIKPYGDGAYAFAAVPPKEGMTMEDFLEKLKGDGASGDFP
;
A
#
# COMPACT_ATOMS: atom_id res chain seq x y z
N MET A 1 8.51 15.33 22.80
CA MET A 1 8.78 14.35 21.72
C MET A 1 8.29 12.96 22.11
N ASP A 2 8.66 12.46 23.28
CA ASP A 2 8.30 11.10 23.73
C ASP A 2 6.79 10.91 23.87
N ASP A 3 6.05 11.94 24.29
CA ASP A 3 4.59 11.90 24.38
C ASP A 3 3.93 11.72 23.00
N ILE A 4 4.44 12.42 21.98
CA ILE A 4 3.94 12.32 20.60
C ILE A 4 4.22 10.93 20.03
N ASN A 5 5.45 10.46 20.16
CA ASN A 5 5.84 9.13 19.67
C ASN A 5 5.06 8.03 20.40
N SER A 6 4.87 8.16 21.70
CA SER A 6 4.08 7.23 22.52
C SER A 6 2.60 7.23 22.12
N TRP A 7 2.04 8.40 21.86
CA TRP A 7 0.66 8.54 21.38
C TRP A 7 0.48 7.89 20.02
N VAL A 8 1.32 8.21 19.02
CA VAL A 8 1.23 7.62 17.67
C VAL A 8 1.39 6.11 17.74
N LYS A 9 2.38 5.61 18.50
CA LYS A 9 2.58 4.17 18.69
C LYS A 9 1.34 3.49 19.25
N LYS A 10 0.69 4.09 20.24
CA LYS A 10 -0.54 3.57 20.84
C LYS A 10 -1.69 3.55 19.83
N GLU A 11 -1.96 4.67 19.16
CA GLU A 11 -3.09 4.81 18.22
C GLU A 11 -2.93 3.98 16.95
N THR A 12 -1.71 3.57 16.61
CA THR A 12 -1.42 2.72 15.44
C THR A 12 -1.12 1.27 15.81
N ASN A 13 -1.48 0.81 17.02
CA ASN A 13 -1.19 -0.54 17.52
C ASN A 13 0.29 -0.95 17.36
N GLY A 14 1.20 0.01 17.47
CA GLY A 14 2.64 -0.21 17.34
C GLY A 14 3.17 -0.25 15.89
N MET A 15 2.34 -0.08 14.88
CA MET A 15 2.78 -0.07 13.48
C MET A 15 3.71 1.11 13.18
N ILE A 16 3.42 2.29 13.75
CA ILE A 16 4.29 3.46 13.68
C ILE A 16 4.91 3.68 15.05
N GLN A 17 6.20 3.41 15.17
CA GLN A 17 6.86 3.43 16.48
C GLN A 17 7.44 4.79 16.85
N LYS A 18 8.00 5.51 15.86
CA LYS A 18 8.72 6.76 16.10
C LYS A 18 8.58 7.71 14.92
N PRO A 19 7.45 8.43 14.78
CA PRO A 19 7.22 9.36 13.67
C PRO A 19 8.13 10.60 13.73
N LEU A 20 8.62 10.97 14.94
CA LEU A 20 9.57 12.06 15.13
C LEU A 20 10.91 11.48 15.57
N GLU A 21 11.94 11.62 14.74
CA GLU A 21 13.31 11.21 15.04
C GLU A 21 14.05 12.29 15.84
N GLU A 22 13.78 13.55 15.52
CA GLU A 22 14.38 14.72 16.17
C GLU A 22 13.34 15.54 16.95
N PRO A 23 13.76 16.23 18.03
CA PRO A 23 12.86 17.12 18.74
C PRO A 23 12.36 18.26 17.84
N PRO A 24 11.12 18.71 18.04
CA PRO A 24 10.61 19.91 17.40
C PRO A 24 11.54 21.12 17.61
N SER A 25 11.66 21.98 16.57
CA SER A 25 12.42 23.22 16.70
C SER A 25 11.86 24.08 17.85
N PRO A 26 12.72 24.70 18.68
CA PRO A 26 12.27 25.63 19.72
C PRO A 26 11.43 26.79 19.21
N ASP A 27 11.60 27.16 17.94
CA ASP A 27 10.85 28.25 17.29
C ASP A 27 9.49 27.80 16.72
N SER A 28 9.16 26.53 16.86
CA SER A 28 7.90 26.00 16.34
C SER A 28 6.73 26.34 17.25
N VAL A 29 5.74 27.03 16.70
CA VAL A 29 4.53 27.47 17.41
C VAL A 29 3.46 26.37 17.44
N MET A 30 3.44 25.47 16.44
CA MET A 30 2.45 24.40 16.33
C MET A 30 3.00 23.23 15.53
N TYR A 31 2.63 22.01 15.96
CA TYR A 31 2.78 20.78 15.20
C TYR A 31 1.41 20.17 14.95
N LEU A 32 1.11 19.90 13.69
CA LEU A 32 -0.06 19.10 13.31
C LEU A 32 0.41 17.71 12.90
N ILE A 33 -0.07 16.69 13.62
CA ILE A 33 0.32 15.30 13.37
C ILE A 33 -0.93 14.49 13.10
N ASN A 34 -0.93 13.78 11.98
CA ASN A 34 -1.93 12.78 11.63
C ASN A 34 -1.21 11.44 11.42
N ALA A 35 -1.71 10.37 12.02
CA ALA A 35 -1.20 9.03 11.86
C ALA A 35 -2.36 8.08 11.56
N LEU A 36 -2.23 7.31 10.49
CA LEU A 36 -3.21 6.34 10.06
C LEU A 36 -2.55 4.97 9.95
N SER A 37 -3.18 3.95 10.50
CA SER A 37 -2.82 2.55 10.29
C SER A 37 -4.05 1.77 9.85
N PHE A 38 -3.83 0.74 9.04
CA PHE A 38 -4.84 -0.20 8.60
C PHE A 38 -4.37 -1.62 8.90
N ASP A 39 -5.20 -2.40 9.56
CA ASP A 39 -4.98 -3.81 9.85
C ASP A 39 -6.28 -4.56 9.52
N GLY A 40 -6.21 -5.51 8.61
CA GLY A 40 -7.39 -6.24 8.16
C GLY A 40 -7.02 -7.60 7.58
N GLU A 41 -7.82 -8.60 7.90
CA GLU A 41 -7.70 -9.93 7.30
C GLU A 41 -8.37 -9.95 5.93
N TRP A 42 -7.82 -10.72 5.00
CA TRP A 42 -8.46 -10.97 3.71
C TRP A 42 -9.80 -11.71 3.91
N ARG A 43 -10.79 -11.41 3.10
CA ARG A 43 -12.05 -12.18 3.11
C ARG A 43 -11.80 -13.64 2.80
N GLU A 44 -10.94 -13.92 1.83
CA GLU A 44 -10.45 -15.24 1.48
C GLU A 44 -8.99 -15.36 1.91
N ILE A 45 -8.77 -16.11 3.00
CA ILE A 45 -7.45 -16.33 3.59
C ILE A 45 -6.66 -17.26 2.68
N TYR A 46 -5.38 -16.94 2.47
CA TYR A 46 -4.48 -17.78 1.69
C TYR A 46 -4.13 -19.08 2.42
N GLU A 47 -4.33 -20.20 1.76
CA GLU A 47 -3.82 -21.48 2.22
C GLU A 47 -2.30 -21.57 2.03
N LYS A 48 -1.65 -22.49 2.75
CA LYS A 48 -0.18 -22.60 2.75
C LYS A 48 0.42 -22.93 1.37
N ASP A 49 -0.29 -23.68 0.56
CA ASP A 49 0.09 -24.05 -0.81
C ASP A 49 -0.04 -22.89 -1.81
N GLN A 50 -0.81 -21.86 -1.44
CA GLN A 50 -0.93 -20.62 -2.20
C GLN A 50 0.17 -19.60 -1.87
N ILE A 51 1.04 -19.89 -0.89
CA ILE A 51 2.13 -19.01 -0.48
C ILE A 51 3.47 -19.66 -0.86
N LEU A 52 4.08 -19.18 -1.93
CA LEU A 52 5.29 -19.75 -2.50
C LEU A 52 6.49 -18.84 -2.32
N LYS A 53 7.63 -19.41 -1.95
CA LYS A 53 8.91 -18.69 -1.96
C LYS A 53 9.41 -18.54 -3.39
N ARG A 54 9.67 -17.30 -3.81
CA ARG A 54 10.19 -16.94 -5.13
C ARG A 54 11.21 -15.83 -5.01
N THR A 55 11.88 -15.53 -6.11
CA THR A 55 12.77 -14.37 -6.21
C THR A 55 11.97 -13.15 -6.63
N PHE A 56 12.04 -12.09 -5.85
CA PHE A 56 11.57 -10.77 -6.22
C PHE A 56 12.69 -10.00 -6.90
N ASN A 57 12.42 -9.46 -8.07
CA ASN A 57 13.35 -8.62 -8.82
C ASN A 57 12.95 -7.16 -8.59
N ALA A 58 13.78 -6.41 -7.87
CA ALA A 58 13.55 -5.00 -7.65
C ALA A 58 13.92 -4.18 -8.89
N GLU A 59 13.38 -2.97 -9.01
CA GLU A 59 13.61 -2.07 -10.15
C GLU A 59 15.10 -1.72 -10.33
N ASN A 60 15.86 -1.63 -9.24
CA ASN A 60 17.30 -1.41 -9.25
C ASN A 60 18.12 -2.64 -9.68
N GLY A 61 17.46 -3.75 -10.06
CA GLY A 61 18.07 -5.00 -10.47
C GLY A 61 18.47 -5.94 -9.33
N GLU A 62 18.28 -5.56 -8.08
CA GLU A 62 18.53 -6.43 -6.94
C GLU A 62 17.51 -7.57 -6.88
N GLN A 63 18.01 -8.74 -6.51
CA GLN A 63 17.18 -9.94 -6.33
C GLN A 63 17.13 -10.31 -4.84
N GLN A 64 15.92 -10.52 -4.34
CA GLN A 64 15.72 -10.93 -2.96
C GLN A 64 14.65 -12.02 -2.85
N PRO A 65 14.81 -12.95 -1.90
CA PRO A 65 13.79 -13.96 -1.64
C PRO A 65 12.56 -13.29 -1.04
N ALA A 66 11.38 -13.63 -1.57
CA ALA A 66 10.10 -13.14 -1.09
C ALA A 66 9.05 -14.27 -1.06
N GLN A 67 8.02 -14.08 -0.26
CA GLN A 67 6.84 -14.93 -0.28
C GLN A 67 5.80 -14.32 -1.21
N PHE A 68 5.38 -15.07 -2.20
CA PHE A 68 4.34 -14.68 -3.16
C PHE A 68 3.05 -15.38 -2.82
N MET A 69 1.97 -14.62 -2.74
CA MET A 69 0.62 -15.10 -2.53
C MET A 69 -0.08 -15.23 -3.88
N TYR A 70 -0.69 -16.39 -4.14
CA TYR A 70 -1.39 -16.69 -5.38
C TYR A 70 -2.87 -16.91 -5.11
N SER A 71 -3.72 -16.15 -5.80
CA SER A 71 -5.17 -16.32 -5.79
C SER A 71 -5.76 -15.92 -7.15
N THR A 72 -6.99 -16.30 -7.38
CA THR A 72 -7.78 -15.83 -8.51
C THR A 72 -8.82 -14.87 -7.98
N GLU A 73 -8.78 -13.64 -8.48
CA GLU A 73 -9.71 -12.59 -8.03
C GLU A 73 -10.86 -12.45 -9.02
N ALA A 74 -12.08 -12.26 -8.50
CA ALA A 74 -13.29 -12.18 -9.31
C ALA A 74 -13.47 -10.80 -9.97
N VAL A 75 -12.86 -9.75 -9.40
CA VAL A 75 -13.00 -8.38 -9.89
C VAL A 75 -11.70 -7.94 -10.54
N CYS A 76 -11.75 -7.72 -11.84
CA CYS A 76 -10.64 -7.21 -12.65
C CYS A 76 -10.80 -5.70 -12.84
N LEU A 77 -9.70 -4.97 -12.68
CA LEU A 77 -9.61 -3.55 -13.02
C LEU A 77 -8.90 -3.42 -14.37
N GLU A 78 -9.56 -2.76 -15.30
CA GLU A 78 -8.97 -2.51 -16.61
C GLU A 78 -8.78 -1.02 -16.84
N SER A 79 -7.61 -0.65 -17.30
CA SER A 79 -7.29 0.70 -17.75
C SER A 79 -6.46 0.66 -19.03
N PRO A 80 -6.38 1.76 -19.79
CA PRO A 80 -5.48 1.86 -20.93
C PRO A 80 -4.02 1.60 -20.59
N TYR A 81 -3.64 1.74 -19.32
CA TYR A 81 -2.26 1.74 -18.85
C TYR A 81 -1.88 0.50 -18.04
N GLY A 82 -2.84 -0.29 -17.58
CA GLY A 82 -2.60 -1.49 -16.78
C GLY A 82 -3.86 -2.30 -16.53
N THR A 83 -3.68 -3.53 -16.13
CA THR A 83 -4.77 -4.43 -15.71
C THR A 83 -4.50 -4.86 -14.29
N GLY A 84 -5.47 -4.73 -13.41
CA GLY A 84 -5.34 -5.01 -12.00
C GLY A 84 -6.48 -5.84 -11.44
N PHE A 85 -6.56 -5.87 -10.12
CA PHE A 85 -7.60 -6.60 -9.40
C PHE A 85 -8.03 -5.88 -8.14
N ILE A 86 -9.19 -6.26 -7.63
CA ILE A 86 -9.68 -5.85 -6.31
C ILE A 86 -9.82 -7.09 -5.43
N LYS A 87 -9.22 -7.04 -4.24
CA LYS A 87 -9.32 -8.09 -3.22
C LYS A 87 -9.96 -7.54 -1.94
N PRO A 88 -11.16 -8.05 -1.55
CA PRO A 88 -11.86 -7.57 -0.37
C PRO A 88 -11.19 -8.02 0.93
N TYR A 89 -11.24 -7.16 1.95
CA TYR A 89 -10.98 -7.54 3.33
C TYR A 89 -12.26 -8.02 4.02
N GLY A 90 -12.15 -8.93 4.97
CA GLY A 90 -13.17 -9.37 5.91
C GLY A 90 -14.61 -9.35 5.39
N ASP A 91 -15.42 -8.47 5.91
CA ASP A 91 -16.83 -8.26 5.51
C ASP A 91 -17.01 -7.53 4.18
N GLY A 92 -15.93 -6.98 3.61
CA GLY A 92 -15.94 -6.23 2.35
C GLY A 92 -16.23 -4.75 2.48
N ALA A 93 -16.20 -4.20 3.69
CA ALA A 93 -16.26 -2.75 3.89
C ALA A 93 -15.03 -2.04 3.30
N TYR A 94 -13.90 -2.76 3.21
CA TYR A 94 -12.65 -2.31 2.60
C TYR A 94 -12.16 -3.33 1.59
N ALA A 95 -11.42 -2.85 0.61
CA ALA A 95 -10.77 -3.68 -0.39
C ALA A 95 -9.38 -3.13 -0.75
N PHE A 96 -8.48 -4.03 -1.10
CA PHE A 96 -7.20 -3.71 -1.71
C PHE A 96 -7.35 -3.72 -3.23
N ALA A 97 -6.88 -2.66 -3.88
CA ALA A 97 -6.80 -2.59 -5.33
C ALA A 97 -5.33 -2.47 -5.77
N ALA A 98 -4.94 -3.26 -6.75
CA ALA A 98 -3.62 -3.20 -7.35
C ALA A 98 -3.72 -3.16 -8.86
N VAL A 99 -3.05 -2.20 -9.48
CA VAL A 99 -2.97 -2.06 -10.94
C VAL A 99 -1.49 -1.92 -11.31
N PRO A 100 -0.82 -3.00 -11.70
CA PRO A 100 0.52 -2.91 -12.25
C PRO A 100 0.50 -2.22 -13.61
N PRO A 101 1.56 -1.45 -13.95
CA PRO A 101 1.72 -0.90 -15.29
C PRO A 101 1.78 -1.99 -16.36
N LYS A 102 1.39 -1.66 -17.57
CA LYS A 102 1.59 -2.55 -18.74
C LYS A 102 3.07 -2.83 -18.96
N GLU A 103 3.35 -3.99 -19.54
CA GLU A 103 4.71 -4.35 -19.93
C GLU A 103 5.35 -3.26 -20.80
N GLY A 104 6.59 -2.89 -20.46
CA GLY A 104 7.34 -1.82 -21.13
C GLY A 104 7.02 -0.40 -20.65
N MET A 105 6.10 -0.22 -19.73
CA MET A 105 5.80 1.08 -19.12
C MET A 105 6.53 1.19 -17.77
N THR A 106 7.23 2.31 -17.55
CA THR A 106 7.84 2.60 -16.26
C THR A 106 6.78 2.99 -15.22
N MET A 107 7.10 2.87 -13.94
CA MET A 107 6.20 3.33 -12.87
C MET A 107 5.97 4.85 -12.94
N GLU A 108 7.00 5.61 -13.33
CA GLU A 108 6.90 7.07 -13.48
C GLU A 108 5.92 7.46 -14.58
N ASP A 109 6.05 6.87 -15.77
CA ASP A 109 5.12 7.09 -16.90
C ASP A 109 3.68 6.70 -16.54
N PHE A 110 3.52 5.58 -15.81
CA PHE A 110 2.22 5.12 -15.35
C PHE A 110 1.56 6.13 -14.40
N LEU A 111 2.31 6.63 -13.41
CA LEU A 111 1.80 7.62 -12.46
C LEU A 111 1.49 8.96 -13.12
N GLU A 112 2.28 9.39 -14.10
CA GLU A 112 1.99 10.62 -14.86
C GLU A 112 0.67 10.51 -15.65
N LYS A 113 0.45 9.36 -16.29
CA LYS A 113 -0.80 9.11 -17.04
C LYS A 113 -2.01 9.06 -16.12
N LEU A 114 -1.90 8.39 -14.96
CA LEU A 114 -2.97 8.39 -13.97
C LEU A 114 -3.30 9.79 -13.44
N LYS A 115 -2.31 10.66 -13.28
CA LYS A 115 -2.55 12.07 -12.88
C LYS A 115 -3.24 12.87 -13.97
N GLY A 116 -2.90 12.62 -15.24
CA GLY A 116 -3.48 13.33 -16.40
C GLY A 116 -4.95 12.99 -16.64
N ASP A 117 -5.32 11.72 -16.49
CA ASP A 117 -6.69 11.25 -16.71
C ASP A 117 -7.54 11.28 -15.43
N GLY A 118 -6.91 11.37 -14.27
CA GLY A 118 -7.50 11.07 -12.97
C GLY A 118 -8.03 12.25 -12.17
N ALA A 119 -8.29 13.40 -12.79
CA ALA A 119 -9.03 14.46 -12.10
C ALA A 119 -10.55 14.24 -12.07
N SER A 120 -11.07 13.27 -12.83
CA SER A 120 -12.47 12.82 -12.78
C SER A 120 -12.51 11.42 -12.16
N GLY A 121 -12.84 11.35 -10.88
CA GLY A 121 -12.88 10.11 -10.10
C GLY A 121 -14.02 9.17 -10.47
N ASP A 122 -14.02 8.65 -11.69
CA ASP A 122 -14.86 7.54 -12.12
C ASP A 122 -14.02 6.27 -12.20
N PHE A 123 -13.71 5.71 -11.03
CA PHE A 123 -13.53 4.26 -10.94
C PHE A 123 -14.93 3.64 -10.78
N PRO A 124 -15.26 2.65 -11.61
CA PRO A 124 -16.56 1.96 -11.54
C PRO A 124 -16.79 1.26 -10.21
#